data_4b3ea63adee72c4847178d99a1ad47fe
#
_entry.id   4b3ea63adee72c4847178d99a1ad47fe
#
_cell.length_a   1.000
_cell.length_b   1.000
_cell.length_c   1.000
_cell.angle_alpha   90.00
_cell.angle_beta   90.00
_cell.angle_gamma   90.00
#
_symmetry.space_group_name_H-M   'P 1'
#
loop_
_entity.id
_entity.type
_entity.pdbx_description
1 polymer ?
#
loop_
_entity_poly.entity_id
_entity_poly.type
_entity_poly.pdbx_seq_one_letter_code
_entity_poly.pdbx_strand_id
1 'polypeptide(L)'
;MTKECRSTNGESLARDFLTVSHFVLRHLLLIRHSIICRSSFVLLLLTPALQAADNLGVLGSKPKWGVLEHYQETITKDEFSQLIQNVYCTHGIAPDLIEINTDAARILTNREPQKFFTLRFAKNNTSRNPVPRLWHPARSLSHAKADKPLSGLRIALDPGHLGGKWARMEERWFQVGNTQPVQEGDLALKVARLLAPRLRELGAKVLFVRNGNEPITARRPDDFRELARKILIKNGVPQPRTEVLDPNDPEKEQTIRWQSEILFYRYSEIRRRAALVNFKLHPDLVLCLHFNAEGWGDPNNPTLTDINHLHLLVNGSYLEQELEFDDERFEMIRRLLSRAYDEELPLADTVAGAMARETQLPPYQYPTTNSTTKVGTSGYVYARNLLATRLYRCPVVYCEPYVMNSKDAFARIQVGDYEGTRKINGLERKSIFREYADSVADGLVEYYSKARGL
;
A
#
# COMPACT_ATOMS: atom_id res chain seq x y z
N MET A 1 28.14 1.23 -35.84
CA MET A 1 26.71 0.91 -35.97
C MET A 1 26.26 0.35 -34.61
N THR A 2 25.91 1.22 -33.70
CA THR A 2 25.48 0.91 -32.32
C THR A 2 23.96 0.91 -32.32
N LYS A 3 23.37 -0.27 -32.10
CA LYS A 3 21.93 -0.40 -31.81
C LYS A 3 21.73 -0.14 -30.31
N GLU A 4 21.07 0.96 -30.02
CA GLU A 4 20.51 1.22 -28.68
C GLU A 4 19.44 0.17 -28.34
N CYS A 5 19.71 -0.58 -27.30
CA CYS A 5 18.72 -1.44 -26.66
C CYS A 5 17.93 -0.58 -25.66
N ARG A 6 16.75 -0.12 -26.02
CA ARG A 6 15.84 0.55 -25.10
C ARG A 6 15.35 -0.47 -24.07
N SER A 7 15.65 -0.22 -22.81
CA SER A 7 15.12 -0.96 -21.67
C SER A 7 13.63 -0.64 -21.51
N THR A 8 12.77 -1.62 -21.81
CA THR A 8 11.30 -1.50 -21.68
C THR A 8 10.76 -2.02 -20.35
N ASN A 9 11.63 -2.35 -19.38
CA ASN A 9 11.23 -3.15 -18.20
C ASN A 9 10.85 -2.36 -16.94
N GLY A 10 11.03 -1.02 -16.92
CA GLY A 10 10.53 -0.18 -15.81
C GLY A 10 9.02 0.11 -15.84
N GLU A 11 8.38 -0.13 -16.98
CA GLU A 11 6.96 0.18 -17.18
C GLU A 11 6.00 -0.91 -16.69
N SER A 12 6.46 -2.17 -16.52
CA SER A 12 5.56 -3.29 -16.17
C SER A 12 4.95 -3.17 -14.78
N LEU A 13 5.75 -2.83 -13.75
CA LEU A 13 5.22 -2.67 -12.39
C LEU A 13 4.37 -1.40 -12.21
N ALA A 14 4.63 -0.35 -12.99
CA ALA A 14 3.79 0.84 -13.02
C ALA A 14 2.52 0.62 -13.86
N ARG A 15 2.59 -0.21 -14.92
CA ARG A 15 1.43 -0.56 -15.75
C ARG A 15 0.40 -1.39 -15.01
N ASP A 16 0.80 -2.29 -14.11
CA ASP A 16 -0.13 -3.14 -13.35
C ASP A 16 -1.07 -2.36 -12.42
N PHE A 17 -0.69 -1.14 -12.01
CA PHE A 17 -1.58 -0.24 -11.26
C PHE A 17 -2.40 0.69 -12.15
N LEU A 18 -1.93 0.99 -13.36
CA LEU A 18 -2.59 1.92 -14.29
C LEU A 18 -3.64 1.23 -15.17
N THR A 19 -3.52 -0.06 -15.48
CA THR A 19 -4.42 -0.75 -16.42
C THR A 19 -5.86 -0.84 -15.94
N VAL A 20 -6.11 -0.99 -14.65
CA VAL A 20 -7.48 -1.00 -14.11
C VAL A 20 -8.12 0.40 -14.17
N SER A 21 -7.32 1.47 -14.12
CA SER A 21 -7.80 2.87 -14.12
C SER A 21 -7.92 3.46 -15.54
N HIS A 22 -6.96 3.18 -16.45
CA HIS A 22 -6.93 3.77 -17.78
C HIS A 22 -7.96 3.19 -18.76
N PHE A 23 -8.40 1.95 -18.57
CA PHE A 23 -9.38 1.35 -19.49
C PHE A 23 -10.78 1.97 -19.35
N VAL A 24 -11.12 2.50 -18.18
CA VAL A 24 -12.42 3.12 -17.93
C VAL A 24 -12.56 4.49 -18.63
N LEU A 25 -11.48 5.25 -18.84
CA LEU A 25 -11.57 6.61 -19.39
C LEU A 25 -11.58 6.72 -20.92
N ARG A 26 -11.06 5.72 -21.67
CA ARG A 26 -10.97 5.83 -23.14
C ARG A 26 -12.27 5.56 -23.88
N HIS A 27 -13.28 4.94 -23.28
CA HIS A 27 -14.52 4.57 -23.97
C HIS A 27 -15.71 5.51 -23.74
N LEU A 28 -15.59 6.53 -22.88
CA LEU A 28 -16.67 7.50 -22.63
C LEU A 28 -16.71 8.69 -23.62
N LEU A 29 -15.75 8.81 -24.54
CA LEU A 29 -15.63 9.97 -25.44
C LEU A 29 -16.09 9.74 -26.90
N LEU A 30 -16.62 8.57 -27.28
CA LEU A 30 -16.94 8.25 -28.68
C LEU A 30 -18.41 7.94 -29.01
N ILE A 31 -19.38 8.30 -28.15
CA ILE A 31 -20.79 8.20 -28.56
C ILE A 31 -21.47 9.55 -28.45
N ARG A 32 -21.24 10.38 -29.44
CA ARG A 32 -22.16 11.43 -29.88
C ARG A 32 -22.15 11.46 -31.40
N HIS A 33 -23.22 10.96 -32.05
CA HIS A 33 -23.97 11.58 -33.15
C HIS A 33 -24.96 10.58 -33.80
N SER A 34 -26.18 11.13 -33.99
CA SER A 34 -27.24 10.69 -34.90
C SER A 34 -28.19 9.59 -34.37
N ILE A 35 -29.47 9.75 -34.30
CA ILE A 35 -30.47 10.23 -35.27
C ILE A 35 -31.79 10.53 -34.54
N ILE A 36 -32.44 11.61 -34.97
CA ILE A 36 -33.80 12.01 -34.60
C ILE A 36 -34.84 11.13 -35.31
N CYS A 37 -35.79 10.57 -34.58
CA CYS A 37 -37.10 10.24 -35.15
C CYS A 37 -38.22 10.48 -34.12
N ARG A 38 -39.18 11.29 -34.51
CA ARG A 38 -40.35 11.72 -33.73
C ARG A 38 -41.40 10.59 -33.71
N SER A 39 -41.90 10.25 -32.53
CA SER A 39 -43.28 9.76 -32.37
C SER A 39 -43.71 10.00 -30.93
N SER A 40 -44.75 10.84 -30.81
CA SER A 40 -45.39 11.19 -29.55
C SER A 40 -46.17 9.98 -28.98
N PHE A 41 -45.72 9.49 -27.81
CA PHE A 41 -46.54 8.65 -26.95
C PHE A 41 -46.39 9.17 -25.53
N VAL A 42 -47.47 9.75 -24.98
CA VAL A 42 -47.53 10.16 -23.57
C VAL A 42 -47.67 8.86 -22.76
N LEU A 43 -46.53 8.40 -22.22
CA LEU A 43 -46.53 7.35 -21.20
C LEU A 43 -46.16 8.01 -19.87
N LEU A 44 -47.09 7.98 -18.91
CA LEU A 44 -46.78 8.34 -17.49
C LEU A 44 -45.71 7.37 -17.02
N LEU A 45 -44.46 7.75 -17.11
CA LEU A 45 -43.34 7.05 -16.47
C LEU A 45 -43.31 7.41 -14.98
N LEU A 46 -43.79 6.47 -14.17
CA LEU A 46 -43.24 6.30 -12.83
C LEU A 46 -41.73 6.02 -13.03
N THR A 47 -40.92 7.08 -13.00
CA THR A 47 -39.46 6.92 -12.93
C THR A 47 -39.16 6.31 -11.57
N PRO A 48 -38.65 5.05 -11.46
CA PRO A 48 -37.97 4.67 -10.25
C PRO A 48 -36.85 5.69 -10.08
N ALA A 49 -36.80 6.35 -8.93
CA ALA A 49 -35.67 7.17 -8.56
C ALA A 49 -34.42 6.29 -8.76
N LEU A 50 -33.65 6.54 -9.81
CA LEU A 50 -32.34 5.93 -9.99
C LEU A 50 -31.53 6.42 -8.79
N GLN A 51 -31.46 5.60 -7.73
CA GLN A 51 -30.47 5.81 -6.70
C GLN A 51 -29.12 5.74 -7.39
N ALA A 52 -28.44 6.88 -7.49
CA ALA A 52 -27.11 6.92 -8.01
C ALA A 52 -26.27 5.87 -7.27
N ALA A 53 -25.67 4.96 -8.01
CA ALA A 53 -24.83 3.94 -7.45
C ALA A 53 -23.61 4.62 -6.79
N ASP A 54 -23.31 4.27 -5.53
CA ASP A 54 -22.10 4.72 -4.87
C ASP A 54 -20.89 4.40 -5.78
N ASN A 55 -20.01 5.39 -5.99
CA ASN A 55 -18.77 5.16 -6.75
C ASN A 55 -17.71 4.60 -5.80
N LEU A 56 -17.61 3.29 -5.73
CA LEU A 56 -16.72 2.59 -4.79
C LEU A 56 -15.57 1.91 -5.54
N GLY A 57 -14.42 1.94 -4.93
CA GLY A 57 -13.26 1.15 -5.33
C GLY A 57 -13.55 -0.36 -5.23
N VAL A 58 -12.63 -1.16 -5.77
CA VAL A 58 -12.79 -2.63 -5.81
C VAL A 58 -12.95 -3.22 -4.41
N LEU A 59 -14.05 -3.96 -4.20
CA LEU A 59 -14.47 -4.47 -2.90
C LEU A 59 -14.58 -3.38 -1.81
N GLY A 60 -14.74 -2.12 -2.21
CA GLY A 60 -14.99 -0.99 -1.33
C GLY A 60 -16.34 -1.11 -0.63
N SER A 61 -16.50 -0.41 0.46
CA SER A 61 -17.76 -0.31 1.18
C SER A 61 -18.15 1.15 1.37
N LYS A 62 -19.45 1.41 1.34
CA LYS A 62 -19.98 2.76 1.51
C LYS A 62 -19.43 3.42 2.77
N PRO A 63 -18.81 4.61 2.65
CA PRO A 63 -18.22 5.31 3.77
C PRO A 63 -19.28 5.79 4.78
N LYS A 64 -18.91 5.72 6.05
CA LYS A 64 -19.70 6.34 7.13
C LYS A 64 -19.14 7.74 7.42
N TRP A 65 -19.41 8.71 6.55
CA TRP A 65 -18.88 10.07 6.64
C TRP A 65 -19.10 10.73 8.01
N GLY A 66 -20.21 10.43 8.70
CA GLY A 66 -20.51 10.97 10.03
C GLY A 66 -19.44 10.64 11.10
N VAL A 67 -18.59 9.64 10.91
CA VAL A 67 -17.49 9.40 11.87
C VAL A 67 -16.42 10.51 11.82
N LEU A 68 -16.38 11.30 10.75
CA LEU A 68 -15.46 12.42 10.63
C LEU A 68 -15.89 13.64 11.47
N GLU A 69 -17.13 13.67 12.01
CA GLU A 69 -17.57 14.71 12.93
C GLU A 69 -16.70 14.81 14.18
N HIS A 70 -16.10 13.70 14.60
CA HIS A 70 -15.16 13.69 15.73
C HIS A 70 -13.85 14.46 15.46
N TYR A 71 -13.58 14.82 14.20
CA TYR A 71 -12.37 15.54 13.79
C TYR A 71 -12.61 17.05 13.55
N GLN A 72 -13.80 17.56 13.87
CA GLN A 72 -14.06 19.01 13.73
C GLN A 72 -13.07 19.83 14.58
N GLU A 73 -12.46 20.82 13.95
CA GLU A 73 -11.51 21.76 14.59
C GLU A 73 -10.25 21.08 15.18
N THR A 74 -9.85 19.89 14.67
CA THR A 74 -8.62 19.20 15.07
C THR A 74 -7.40 19.60 14.24
N ILE A 75 -7.60 20.33 13.16
CA ILE A 75 -6.55 20.76 12.22
C ILE A 75 -6.81 22.21 11.77
N THR A 76 -5.76 22.98 11.55
CA THR A 76 -5.87 24.31 10.96
C THR A 76 -5.99 24.23 9.44
N LYS A 77 -6.48 25.31 8.79
CA LYS A 77 -6.52 25.41 7.32
C LYS A 77 -5.16 25.17 6.69
N ASP A 78 -4.13 25.86 7.23
CA ASP A 78 -2.80 25.82 6.65
C ASP A 78 -2.20 24.41 6.69
N GLU A 79 -2.34 23.71 7.83
CA GLU A 79 -1.88 22.33 7.95
C GLU A 79 -2.64 21.37 7.04
N PHE A 80 -3.97 21.52 6.95
CA PHE A 80 -4.78 20.72 6.03
C PHE A 80 -4.33 20.93 4.59
N SER A 81 -4.17 22.19 4.17
CA SER A 81 -3.73 22.55 2.81
C SER A 81 -2.32 22.03 2.52
N GLN A 82 -1.38 22.17 3.46
CA GLN A 82 -0.02 21.64 3.31
C GLN A 82 0.01 20.11 3.17
N LEU A 83 -0.77 19.38 3.98
CA LEU A 83 -0.85 17.93 3.87
C LEU A 83 -1.48 17.49 2.55
N ILE A 84 -2.56 18.13 2.12
CA ILE A 84 -3.18 17.88 0.83
C ILE A 84 -2.16 18.08 -0.30
N GLN A 85 -1.51 19.23 -0.35
CA GLN A 85 -0.64 19.62 -1.47
C GLN A 85 0.70 18.88 -1.50
N ASN A 86 1.29 18.62 -0.35
CA ASN A 86 2.67 18.11 -0.27
C ASN A 86 2.78 16.60 0.01
N VAL A 87 1.67 15.96 0.39
CA VAL A 87 1.68 14.54 0.77
C VAL A 87 0.59 13.74 0.07
N TYR A 88 -0.66 14.16 0.21
CA TYR A 88 -1.79 13.33 -0.22
C TYR A 88 -2.17 13.53 -1.69
N CYS A 89 -2.20 14.77 -2.18
CA CYS A 89 -2.63 15.11 -3.54
C CYS A 89 -1.57 16.00 -4.21
N THR A 90 -0.34 15.53 -4.30
CA THR A 90 0.83 16.29 -4.77
C THR A 90 0.73 16.75 -6.23
N HIS A 91 -0.17 16.16 -7.00
CA HIS A 91 -0.45 16.49 -8.39
C HIS A 91 -1.75 17.28 -8.57
N GLY A 92 -2.30 17.79 -7.46
CA GLY A 92 -3.54 18.55 -7.44
C GLY A 92 -4.74 17.66 -7.10
N ILE A 93 -5.86 18.32 -6.87
CA ILE A 93 -7.18 17.72 -6.63
C ILE A 93 -8.24 18.59 -7.26
N ALA A 94 -9.24 17.98 -7.90
CA ALA A 94 -10.35 18.71 -8.48
C ALA A 94 -11.15 19.45 -7.38
N PRO A 95 -11.48 20.74 -7.58
CA PRO A 95 -12.20 21.54 -6.58
C PRO A 95 -13.59 21.00 -6.26
N ASP A 96 -14.19 20.23 -7.16
CA ASP A 96 -15.49 19.57 -6.94
C ASP A 96 -15.39 18.37 -6.00
N LEU A 97 -14.20 17.79 -5.79
CA LEU A 97 -13.95 16.73 -4.81
C LEU A 97 -13.66 17.27 -3.41
N ILE A 98 -12.80 18.30 -3.33
CA ILE A 98 -12.44 18.97 -2.06
C ILE A 98 -12.26 20.46 -2.32
N GLU A 99 -13.14 21.25 -1.77
CA GLU A 99 -13.08 22.71 -1.79
C GLU A 99 -12.55 23.22 -0.44
N ILE A 100 -11.45 23.97 -0.44
CA ILE A 100 -10.82 24.50 0.77
C ILE A 100 -11.11 26.00 0.89
N ASN A 101 -11.96 26.36 1.85
CA ASN A 101 -12.34 27.74 2.16
C ASN A 101 -11.56 28.29 3.37
N THR A 102 -11.88 29.50 3.81
CA THR A 102 -11.20 30.15 4.94
C THR A 102 -11.37 29.34 6.25
N ASP A 103 -12.59 28.92 6.57
CA ASP A 103 -12.95 28.35 7.85
C ASP A 103 -13.26 26.84 7.79
N ALA A 104 -13.36 26.28 6.58
CA ALA A 104 -13.76 24.88 6.40
C ALA A 104 -13.31 24.30 5.07
N ALA A 105 -13.20 22.97 5.00
CA ALA A 105 -13.16 22.22 3.76
C ALA A 105 -14.51 21.54 3.49
N ARG A 106 -14.98 21.61 2.25
CA ARG A 106 -16.16 20.87 1.77
C ARG A 106 -15.67 19.67 0.98
N ILE A 107 -15.98 18.48 1.44
CA ILE A 107 -15.52 17.20 0.89
C ILE A 107 -16.72 16.49 0.29
N LEU A 108 -16.64 16.18 -1.00
CA LEU A 108 -17.72 15.49 -1.71
C LEU A 108 -17.97 14.11 -1.09
N THR A 109 -19.22 13.82 -0.74
CA THR A 109 -19.63 12.53 -0.16
C THR A 109 -20.56 11.72 -1.04
N ASN A 110 -21.20 12.39 -1.99
CA ASN A 110 -22.06 11.80 -3.02
C ASN A 110 -22.18 12.75 -4.20
N ARG A 111 -22.08 12.25 -5.42
CA ARG A 111 -22.24 13.06 -6.63
C ARG A 111 -23.71 13.32 -6.99
N GLU A 112 -24.59 12.34 -6.80
CA GLU A 112 -26.02 12.43 -7.19
C GLU A 112 -26.95 11.88 -6.11
N PRO A 113 -27.71 12.73 -5.37
CA PRO A 113 -27.59 14.20 -5.37
C PRO A 113 -26.26 14.64 -4.76
N GLN A 114 -25.72 15.74 -5.23
CA GLN A 114 -24.45 16.27 -4.74
C GLN A 114 -24.54 16.59 -3.24
N LYS A 115 -23.70 15.94 -2.44
CA LYS A 115 -23.62 16.12 -0.97
C LYS A 115 -22.18 16.28 -0.54
N PHE A 116 -22.00 17.08 0.50
CA PHE A 116 -20.68 17.37 1.07
C PHE A 116 -20.67 17.09 2.57
N PHE A 117 -19.54 16.63 3.06
CA PHE A 117 -19.15 16.73 4.45
C PHE A 117 -18.39 18.04 4.63
N THR A 118 -18.73 18.82 5.67
CA THR A 118 -18.05 20.08 5.98
C THR A 118 -17.14 19.85 7.19
N LEU A 119 -15.83 19.94 6.97
CA LEU A 119 -14.81 19.91 8.01
C LEU A 119 -14.48 21.35 8.42
N ARG A 120 -14.83 21.76 9.63
CA ARG A 120 -14.44 23.06 10.18
C ARG A 120 -12.97 23.02 10.63
N PHE A 121 -12.23 24.08 10.34
CA PHE A 121 -10.86 24.25 10.77
C PHE A 121 -10.76 24.87 12.16
N ALA A 122 -9.74 24.49 12.92
CA ALA A 122 -9.34 25.24 14.11
C ALA A 122 -8.78 26.60 13.72
N LYS A 123 -9.09 27.64 14.47
CA LYS A 123 -8.60 29.02 14.21
C LYS A 123 -7.08 29.12 14.27
N ASN A 124 -6.47 28.36 15.17
CA ASN A 124 -5.02 28.33 15.39
C ASN A 124 -4.63 27.04 16.15
N ASN A 125 -3.32 26.87 16.39
CA ASN A 125 -2.79 25.68 17.05
C ASN A 125 -3.22 25.53 18.51
N THR A 126 -3.51 26.61 19.21
CA THR A 126 -3.90 26.58 20.62
C THR A 126 -5.39 26.31 20.82
N SER A 127 -6.21 26.57 19.81
CA SER A 127 -7.66 26.32 19.82
C SER A 127 -8.07 24.96 19.23
N ARG A 128 -7.11 24.09 18.90
CA ARG A 128 -7.40 22.78 18.34
C ARG A 128 -8.05 21.84 19.35
N ASN A 129 -9.08 21.13 18.90
CA ASN A 129 -9.59 19.97 19.60
C ASN A 129 -8.56 18.82 19.60
N PRO A 130 -8.56 17.96 20.62
CA PRO A 130 -7.74 16.75 20.61
C PRO A 130 -8.09 15.85 19.43
N VAL A 131 -7.06 15.30 18.75
CA VAL A 131 -7.27 14.38 17.64
C VAL A 131 -7.69 13.01 18.19
N PRO A 132 -8.86 12.46 17.82
CA PRO A 132 -9.28 11.14 18.24
C PRO A 132 -8.41 10.06 17.56
N ARG A 133 -7.72 9.25 18.36
CA ARG A 133 -6.82 8.17 17.90
C ARG A 133 -7.05 6.91 18.71
N LEU A 134 -6.87 5.76 18.07
CA LEU A 134 -6.85 4.45 18.72
C LEU A 134 -5.41 3.95 18.96
N TRP A 135 -4.42 4.72 18.55
CA TRP A 135 -2.98 4.46 18.67
C TRP A 135 -2.29 5.58 19.46
N HIS A 136 -1.15 5.29 20.05
CA HIS A 136 -0.41 6.21 20.88
C HIS A 136 0.80 6.78 20.12
N PRO A 137 0.89 8.12 19.93
CA PRO A 137 2.11 8.74 19.43
C PRO A 137 3.30 8.45 20.36
N ALA A 138 4.51 8.37 19.82
CA ALA A 138 5.72 8.07 20.58
C ALA A 138 5.86 8.92 21.86
N ARG A 139 5.60 10.23 21.77
CA ARG A 139 5.66 11.19 22.89
C ARG A 139 4.57 11.00 23.96
N SER A 140 3.51 10.25 23.69
CA SER A 140 2.42 9.98 24.66
C SER A 140 2.57 8.63 25.35
N LEU A 141 3.53 7.82 24.95
CA LEU A 141 3.86 6.58 25.62
C LEU A 141 4.50 6.84 26.98
N SER A 142 4.21 5.99 27.96
CA SER A 142 4.83 6.07 29.28
C SER A 142 6.37 6.05 29.20
N HIS A 143 7.02 6.55 30.28
CA HIS A 143 8.49 6.55 30.35
C HIS A 143 9.04 5.14 30.14
N ALA A 144 10.03 5.01 29.27
CA ALA A 144 10.76 3.78 29.03
C ALA A 144 12.12 3.84 29.70
N LYS A 145 12.71 2.68 29.92
CA LYS A 145 14.13 2.58 30.33
C LYS A 145 15.00 2.51 29.08
N ALA A 146 16.25 2.93 29.17
CA ALA A 146 17.19 2.93 28.06
C ALA A 146 17.43 1.52 27.48
N ASP A 147 17.38 0.48 28.32
CA ASP A 147 17.49 -0.93 27.88
C ASP A 147 16.21 -1.48 27.24
N LYS A 148 15.07 -0.80 27.41
CA LYS A 148 13.76 -1.18 26.86
C LYS A 148 13.05 0.02 26.19
N PRO A 149 13.64 0.61 25.16
CA PRO A 149 13.14 1.85 24.55
C PRO A 149 11.76 1.69 23.89
N LEU A 150 11.32 0.47 23.58
CA LEU A 150 10.02 0.18 22.96
C LEU A 150 8.94 -0.24 23.98
N SER A 151 9.19 -0.07 25.28
CA SER A 151 8.21 -0.43 26.33
C SER A 151 6.89 0.31 26.15
N GLY A 152 5.78 -0.42 26.27
CA GLY A 152 4.42 0.09 26.10
C GLY A 152 3.95 0.20 24.65
N LEU A 153 4.84 0.04 23.66
CA LEU A 153 4.49 0.08 22.25
C LEU A 153 3.90 -1.26 21.78
N ARG A 154 2.82 -1.18 21.01
CA ARG A 154 2.17 -2.32 20.35
C ARG A 154 2.50 -2.29 18.87
N ILE A 155 3.32 -3.24 18.41
CA ILE A 155 3.77 -3.34 17.02
C ILE A 155 3.10 -4.54 16.38
N ALA A 156 2.40 -4.33 15.26
CA ALA A 156 1.93 -5.41 14.42
C ALA A 156 2.88 -5.62 13.24
N LEU A 157 3.34 -6.87 13.07
CA LEU A 157 4.12 -7.29 11.92
C LEU A 157 3.18 -7.85 10.87
N ASP A 158 3.20 -7.25 9.68
CA ASP A 158 2.45 -7.68 8.51
C ASP A 158 3.42 -8.15 7.42
N PRO A 159 3.80 -9.45 7.43
CA PRO A 159 4.58 -10.03 6.35
C PRO A 159 3.82 -9.92 5.05
N GLY A 160 4.41 -9.28 4.04
CA GLY A 160 3.81 -9.08 2.72
C GLY A 160 3.49 -10.40 2.03
N HIS A 161 2.60 -10.33 1.09
CA HIS A 161 2.17 -11.45 0.25
C HIS A 161 1.73 -12.71 1.01
N LEU A 162 1.39 -13.77 0.29
CA LEU A 162 1.21 -15.12 0.78
C LEU A 162 2.41 -15.96 0.32
N GLY A 163 2.83 -16.92 1.10
CA GLY A 163 3.92 -17.81 0.72
C GLY A 163 3.41 -19.20 0.30
N GLY A 164 4.34 -20.14 0.17
CA GLY A 164 4.06 -21.52 -0.14
C GLY A 164 3.26 -21.71 -1.44
N LYS A 165 2.20 -22.48 -1.40
CA LYS A 165 1.35 -22.78 -2.58
C LYS A 165 0.71 -21.56 -3.23
N TRP A 166 0.59 -20.44 -2.51
CA TRP A 166 -0.06 -19.21 -2.99
C TRP A 166 0.87 -18.31 -3.79
N ALA A 167 2.18 -18.42 -3.61
CA ALA A 167 3.17 -17.48 -4.17
C ALA A 167 3.17 -17.45 -5.72
N ARG A 168 2.90 -18.57 -6.38
CA ARG A 168 2.77 -18.63 -7.84
C ARG A 168 1.56 -17.85 -8.35
N MET A 169 0.41 -17.99 -7.65
CA MET A 169 -0.82 -17.27 -7.98
C MET A 169 -0.66 -15.75 -7.84
N GLU A 170 0.09 -15.31 -6.82
CA GLU A 170 0.39 -13.88 -6.61
C GLU A 170 1.46 -13.35 -7.56
N GLU A 171 2.03 -14.19 -8.43
CA GLU A 171 3.19 -13.84 -9.28
C GLU A 171 4.38 -13.33 -8.44
N ARG A 172 4.55 -13.93 -7.26
CA ARG A 172 5.65 -13.64 -6.32
C ARG A 172 6.50 -14.88 -6.07
N TRP A 173 6.75 -15.61 -7.15
CA TRP A 173 7.51 -16.85 -7.17
C TRP A 173 8.42 -16.92 -8.39
N PHE A 174 9.66 -17.33 -8.21
CA PHE A 174 10.54 -17.77 -9.29
C PHE A 174 11.55 -18.79 -8.80
N GLN A 175 12.17 -19.53 -9.74
CA GLN A 175 13.19 -20.53 -9.43
C GLN A 175 14.25 -20.55 -10.52
N VAL A 176 15.53 -20.52 -10.12
CA VAL A 176 16.68 -20.62 -11.03
C VAL A 176 17.15 -22.07 -11.05
N GLY A 177 16.95 -22.79 -12.16
CA GLY A 177 17.36 -24.19 -12.27
C GLY A 177 16.84 -25.05 -11.11
N ASN A 178 17.73 -25.78 -10.45
CA ASN A 178 17.39 -26.68 -9.33
C ASN A 178 17.58 -26.03 -7.95
N THR A 179 17.66 -24.69 -7.86
CA THR A 179 17.79 -23.98 -6.58
C THR A 179 16.48 -24.00 -5.79
N GLN A 180 16.53 -23.57 -4.50
CA GLN A 180 15.31 -23.37 -3.75
C GLN A 180 14.47 -22.25 -4.38
N PRO A 181 13.14 -22.43 -4.52
CA PRO A 181 12.27 -21.37 -5.02
C PRO A 181 12.36 -20.10 -4.16
N VAL A 182 12.37 -18.94 -4.80
CA VAL A 182 12.23 -17.64 -4.13
C VAL A 182 10.76 -17.28 -4.10
N GLN A 183 10.25 -17.02 -2.90
CA GLN A 183 8.83 -16.74 -2.65
C GLN A 183 8.74 -15.57 -1.67
N GLU A 184 8.32 -14.40 -2.12
CA GLU A 184 8.34 -13.18 -1.31
C GLU A 184 7.62 -13.35 0.03
N GLY A 185 6.43 -13.98 0.04
CA GLY A 185 5.67 -14.17 1.26
C GLY A 185 6.37 -15.04 2.32
N ASP A 186 7.20 -16.02 1.89
CA ASP A 186 8.01 -16.83 2.81
C ASP A 186 9.20 -16.05 3.34
N LEU A 187 9.86 -15.24 2.50
CA LEU A 187 10.99 -14.39 2.90
C LEU A 187 10.52 -13.35 3.94
N ALA A 188 9.42 -12.65 3.65
CA ALA A 188 8.83 -11.65 4.53
C ALA A 188 8.43 -12.25 5.90
N LEU A 189 7.83 -13.44 5.88
CA LEU A 189 7.46 -14.15 7.11
C LEU A 189 8.69 -14.57 7.93
N LYS A 190 9.77 -14.98 7.27
CA LYS A 190 11.05 -15.31 7.93
C LYS A 190 11.63 -14.08 8.62
N VAL A 191 11.68 -12.92 7.95
CA VAL A 191 12.12 -11.65 8.55
C VAL A 191 11.26 -11.30 9.77
N ALA A 192 9.92 -11.36 9.65
CA ALA A 192 9.02 -11.06 10.76
C ALA A 192 9.26 -11.95 11.98
N ARG A 193 9.56 -13.25 11.76
CA ARG A 193 9.85 -14.19 12.85
C ARG A 193 11.19 -13.94 13.52
N LEU A 194 12.18 -13.42 12.82
CA LEU A 194 13.48 -13.00 13.38
C LEU A 194 13.37 -11.65 14.11
N LEU A 195 12.59 -10.72 13.56
CA LEU A 195 12.38 -9.39 14.13
C LEU A 195 11.57 -9.46 15.46
N ALA A 196 10.57 -10.33 15.52
CA ALA A 196 9.63 -10.37 16.65
C ALA A 196 10.30 -10.59 18.04
N PRO A 197 11.22 -11.57 18.26
CA PRO A 197 11.88 -11.74 19.54
C PRO A 197 12.71 -10.50 19.90
N ARG A 198 13.45 -9.91 18.95
CA ARG A 198 14.26 -8.71 19.20
C ARG A 198 13.42 -7.53 19.66
N LEU A 199 12.27 -7.29 19.03
CA LEU A 199 11.36 -6.20 19.46
C LEU A 199 10.77 -6.47 20.85
N ARG A 200 10.51 -7.74 21.21
CA ARG A 200 10.05 -8.09 22.57
C ARG A 200 11.14 -7.86 23.62
N GLU A 201 12.38 -8.21 23.34
CA GLU A 201 13.53 -7.93 24.20
C GLU A 201 13.68 -6.43 24.44
N LEU A 202 13.43 -5.60 23.43
CA LEU A 202 13.41 -4.14 23.52
C LEU A 202 12.16 -3.57 24.21
N GLY A 203 11.23 -4.42 24.66
CA GLY A 203 10.07 -4.07 25.48
C GLY A 203 8.76 -3.91 24.73
N ALA A 204 8.70 -4.12 23.40
CA ALA A 204 7.48 -4.01 22.64
C ALA A 204 6.54 -5.20 22.85
N LYS A 205 5.21 -4.94 22.75
CA LYS A 205 4.21 -5.99 22.55
C LYS A 205 4.07 -6.27 21.07
N VAL A 206 4.59 -7.40 20.61
CA VAL A 206 4.58 -7.78 19.19
C VAL A 206 3.38 -8.64 18.85
N LEU A 207 2.65 -8.24 17.85
CA LEU A 207 1.47 -8.87 17.26
C LEU A 207 1.79 -9.30 15.83
N PHE A 208 1.15 -10.34 15.33
CA PHE A 208 1.26 -10.75 13.94
C PHE A 208 -0.07 -10.54 13.21
N VAL A 209 -0.03 -9.88 12.07
CA VAL A 209 -1.18 -9.84 11.15
C VAL A 209 -1.32 -11.19 10.48
N ARG A 210 -0.18 -11.77 10.05
CA ARG A 210 -0.09 -13.12 9.49
C ARG A 210 1.12 -13.84 10.10
N ASN A 211 0.94 -15.08 10.57
CA ASN A 211 2.03 -15.89 11.14
C ASN A 211 2.17 -17.27 10.45
N GLY A 212 1.65 -17.41 9.27
CA GLY A 212 1.74 -18.61 8.43
C GLY A 212 1.53 -18.21 6.96
N ASN A 213 1.54 -19.20 6.05
CA ASN A 213 1.36 -18.96 4.61
C ASN A 213 -0.11 -18.93 4.18
N GLU A 214 -1.02 -19.36 5.05
CA GLU A 214 -2.45 -19.33 4.73
C GLU A 214 -3.00 -17.88 4.80
N PRO A 215 -3.95 -17.54 3.91
CA PRO A 215 -4.59 -16.23 3.90
C PRO A 215 -5.45 -16.01 5.15
N ILE A 216 -5.53 -14.76 5.58
CA ILE A 216 -6.39 -14.34 6.70
C ILE A 216 -7.87 -14.27 6.27
N THR A 217 -8.12 -13.99 5.00
CA THR A 217 -9.49 -14.05 4.46
C THR A 217 -9.97 -15.50 4.36
N ALA A 218 -11.25 -15.72 4.69
CA ALA A 218 -11.91 -17.00 4.45
C ALA A 218 -12.31 -17.21 2.97
N ARG A 219 -12.30 -16.13 2.18
CA ARG A 219 -12.59 -16.17 0.75
C ARG A 219 -11.51 -16.91 -0.02
N ARG A 220 -11.89 -17.39 -1.21
CA ARG A 220 -10.98 -18.04 -2.18
C ARG A 220 -11.22 -17.44 -3.57
N PRO A 221 -10.29 -17.62 -4.54
CA PRO A 221 -10.46 -17.08 -5.89
C PRO A 221 -11.82 -17.37 -6.52
N ASP A 222 -12.31 -18.61 -6.35
CA ASP A 222 -13.59 -19.03 -6.93
C ASP A 222 -14.80 -18.23 -6.41
N ASP A 223 -14.74 -17.71 -5.19
CA ASP A 223 -15.78 -16.83 -4.64
C ASP A 223 -15.94 -15.52 -5.42
N PHE A 224 -14.97 -15.19 -6.26
CA PHE A 224 -14.93 -13.93 -7.02
C PHE A 224 -15.17 -14.09 -8.52
N ARG A 225 -15.37 -15.31 -9.04
CA ARG A 225 -15.47 -15.56 -10.49
C ARG A 225 -16.59 -14.76 -11.16
N GLU A 226 -17.74 -14.65 -10.54
CA GLU A 226 -18.88 -13.88 -11.06
C GLU A 226 -18.58 -12.36 -11.04
N LEU A 227 -17.98 -11.85 -9.98
CA LEU A 227 -17.56 -10.46 -9.89
C LEU A 227 -16.46 -10.16 -10.92
N ALA A 228 -15.49 -11.05 -11.07
CA ALA A 228 -14.43 -10.95 -12.08
C ALA A 228 -15.00 -10.85 -13.48
N ARG A 229 -15.98 -11.69 -13.84
CA ARG A 229 -16.69 -11.63 -15.12
C ARG A 229 -17.33 -10.26 -15.34
N LYS A 230 -18.06 -9.75 -14.34
CA LYS A 230 -18.72 -8.43 -14.42
C LYS A 230 -17.73 -7.28 -14.63
N ILE A 231 -16.61 -7.31 -13.90
CA ILE A 231 -15.53 -6.30 -14.04
C ILE A 231 -14.95 -6.35 -15.45
N LEU A 232 -14.62 -7.54 -15.96
CA LEU A 232 -14.05 -7.69 -17.31
C LEU A 232 -15.02 -7.19 -18.39
N ILE A 233 -16.30 -7.55 -18.31
CA ILE A 233 -17.32 -7.06 -19.25
C ILE A 233 -17.43 -5.54 -19.19
N LYS A 234 -17.48 -4.95 -17.98
CA LYS A 234 -17.51 -3.49 -17.80
C LYS A 234 -16.27 -2.81 -18.38
N ASN A 235 -15.12 -3.48 -18.33
CA ASN A 235 -13.85 -2.99 -18.86
C ASN A 235 -13.62 -3.28 -20.34
N GLY A 236 -14.67 -3.68 -21.09
CA GLY A 236 -14.61 -3.84 -22.54
C GLY A 236 -14.17 -5.21 -23.03
N VAL A 237 -14.22 -6.24 -22.18
CA VAL A 237 -14.02 -7.64 -22.53
C VAL A 237 -15.37 -8.36 -22.50
N PRO A 238 -16.17 -8.32 -23.59
CA PRO A 238 -17.56 -8.77 -23.55
C PRO A 238 -17.74 -10.28 -23.37
N GLN A 239 -16.74 -11.07 -23.77
CA GLN A 239 -16.71 -12.51 -23.64
C GLN A 239 -15.39 -12.97 -23.02
N PRO A 240 -15.17 -12.71 -21.71
CA PRO A 240 -13.90 -13.07 -21.07
C PRO A 240 -13.71 -14.57 -21.01
N ARG A 241 -12.52 -15.04 -21.37
CA ARG A 241 -12.14 -16.45 -21.19
C ARG A 241 -12.19 -16.84 -19.72
N THR A 242 -12.51 -18.10 -19.46
CA THR A 242 -12.61 -18.59 -18.09
C THR A 242 -11.22 -18.83 -17.47
N GLU A 243 -10.31 -19.45 -18.23
CA GLU A 243 -9.00 -19.90 -17.74
C GLU A 243 -7.85 -19.26 -18.51
N VAL A 244 -6.70 -19.19 -17.87
CA VAL A 244 -5.40 -18.85 -18.49
C VAL A 244 -4.92 -20.05 -19.30
N LEU A 245 -4.44 -19.83 -20.53
CA LEU A 245 -4.01 -20.93 -21.41
C LEU A 245 -2.68 -21.52 -20.94
N ASP A 246 -1.72 -20.67 -20.62
CA ASP A 246 -0.38 -21.05 -20.16
C ASP A 246 0.22 -19.89 -19.34
N PRO A 247 1.36 -20.08 -18.64
CA PRO A 247 1.99 -19.04 -17.82
C PRO A 247 2.39 -17.76 -18.58
N ASN A 248 2.62 -17.87 -19.90
CA ASN A 248 3.02 -16.77 -20.77
C ASN A 248 1.87 -16.23 -21.63
N ASP A 249 0.64 -16.59 -21.31
CA ASP A 249 -0.58 -16.12 -22.00
C ASP A 249 -0.63 -14.59 -22.03
N PRO A 250 -0.50 -13.94 -23.20
CA PRO A 250 -0.46 -12.48 -23.29
C PRO A 250 -1.79 -11.80 -22.91
N GLU A 251 -2.88 -12.58 -22.89
CA GLU A 251 -4.21 -12.10 -22.51
C GLU A 251 -4.67 -12.65 -21.16
N LYS A 252 -3.75 -13.17 -20.34
CA LYS A 252 -4.10 -13.74 -19.02
C LYS A 252 -4.91 -12.78 -18.15
N GLU A 253 -4.60 -11.47 -18.21
CA GLU A 253 -5.27 -10.42 -17.45
C GLU A 253 -6.73 -10.22 -17.84
N GLN A 254 -7.14 -10.68 -19.03
CA GLN A 254 -8.51 -10.64 -19.54
C GLN A 254 -9.29 -11.94 -19.20
N THR A 255 -8.72 -12.81 -18.36
CA THR A 255 -9.39 -14.05 -17.95
C THR A 255 -10.11 -13.90 -16.61
N ILE A 256 -11.20 -14.62 -16.46
CA ILE A 256 -11.95 -14.66 -15.20
C ILE A 256 -11.10 -15.22 -14.07
N ARG A 257 -10.29 -16.23 -14.35
CA ARG A 257 -9.36 -16.82 -13.38
C ARG A 257 -8.40 -15.78 -12.83
N TRP A 258 -7.61 -15.13 -13.67
CA TRP A 258 -6.62 -14.14 -13.23
C TRP A 258 -7.28 -12.98 -12.46
N GLN A 259 -8.39 -12.46 -12.99
CA GLN A 259 -9.12 -11.38 -12.32
C GLN A 259 -9.68 -11.81 -10.96
N SER A 260 -10.16 -13.08 -10.81
CA SER A 260 -10.64 -13.60 -9.54
C SER A 260 -9.51 -13.82 -8.53
N GLU A 261 -8.34 -14.23 -8.98
CA GLU A 261 -7.12 -14.34 -8.17
C GLU A 261 -6.69 -12.97 -7.65
N ILE A 262 -6.68 -11.92 -8.50
CA ILE A 262 -6.42 -10.54 -8.09
C ILE A 262 -7.43 -10.06 -7.03
N LEU A 263 -8.72 -10.30 -7.23
CA LEU A 263 -9.76 -9.94 -6.26
C LEU A 263 -9.55 -10.63 -4.90
N PHE A 264 -9.08 -11.86 -4.91
CA PHE A 264 -8.76 -12.59 -3.72
C PHE A 264 -7.56 -12.01 -2.98
N TYR A 265 -6.35 -11.99 -3.58
CA TYR A 265 -5.15 -11.68 -2.82
C TYR A 265 -4.86 -10.19 -2.68
N ARG A 266 -5.13 -9.36 -3.71
CA ARG A 266 -4.86 -7.91 -3.63
C ARG A 266 -5.95 -7.14 -2.89
N TYR A 267 -7.20 -7.59 -2.93
CA TYR A 267 -8.30 -6.85 -2.33
C TYR A 267 -8.89 -7.53 -1.10
N SER A 268 -9.39 -8.75 -1.22
CA SER A 268 -10.06 -9.43 -0.11
C SER A 268 -9.09 -9.73 1.05
N GLU A 269 -7.90 -10.22 0.76
CA GLU A 269 -6.89 -10.53 1.77
C GLU A 269 -6.43 -9.25 2.50
N ILE A 270 -6.07 -8.19 1.76
CA ILE A 270 -5.59 -6.94 2.37
C ILE A 270 -6.70 -6.27 3.19
N ARG A 271 -7.95 -6.24 2.69
CA ARG A 271 -9.08 -5.72 3.46
C ARG A 271 -9.33 -6.53 4.73
N ARG A 272 -9.15 -7.84 4.68
CA ARG A 272 -9.29 -8.70 5.86
C ARG A 272 -8.17 -8.47 6.88
N ARG A 273 -6.92 -8.31 6.43
CA ARG A 273 -5.79 -7.90 7.28
C ARG A 273 -6.09 -6.56 7.95
N ALA A 274 -6.58 -5.57 7.19
CA ALA A 274 -6.97 -4.28 7.74
C ALA A 274 -8.08 -4.38 8.80
N ALA A 275 -9.08 -5.21 8.57
CA ALA A 275 -10.11 -5.47 9.58
C ALA A 275 -9.55 -6.11 10.85
N LEU A 276 -8.61 -7.06 10.74
CA LEU A 276 -7.92 -7.66 11.87
C LEU A 276 -7.13 -6.61 12.66
N VAL A 277 -6.31 -5.80 11.99
CA VAL A 277 -5.51 -4.73 12.59
C VAL A 277 -6.41 -3.70 13.28
N ASN A 278 -7.41 -3.19 12.58
CA ASN A 278 -8.22 -2.07 13.06
C ASN A 278 -9.22 -2.42 14.16
N PHE A 279 -9.71 -3.68 14.21
CA PHE A 279 -10.81 -4.06 15.11
C PHE A 279 -10.46 -5.15 16.14
N LYS A 280 -9.28 -5.76 16.03
CA LYS A 280 -8.85 -6.80 16.99
C LYS A 280 -7.46 -6.54 17.58
N LEU A 281 -6.47 -6.18 16.76
CA LEU A 281 -5.10 -6.02 17.23
C LEU A 281 -4.87 -4.65 17.86
N HIS A 282 -5.43 -3.59 17.30
CA HIS A 282 -5.27 -2.19 17.72
C HIS A 282 -3.81 -1.82 18.03
N PRO A 283 -2.87 -1.96 17.07
CA PRO A 283 -1.46 -1.62 17.29
C PRO A 283 -1.25 -0.10 17.27
N ASP A 284 -0.10 0.33 17.79
CA ASP A 284 0.38 1.70 17.66
C ASP A 284 1.15 1.92 16.36
N LEU A 285 1.70 0.82 15.80
CA LEU A 285 2.46 0.80 14.56
C LEU A 285 2.22 -0.52 13.82
N VAL A 286 2.08 -0.45 12.50
CA VAL A 286 2.20 -1.62 11.60
C VAL A 286 3.50 -1.52 10.81
N LEU A 287 4.27 -2.62 10.79
CA LEU A 287 5.40 -2.80 9.90
C LEU A 287 5.00 -3.78 8.81
N CYS A 288 4.85 -3.29 7.59
CA CYS A 288 4.68 -4.11 6.40
C CYS A 288 6.08 -4.50 5.91
N LEU A 289 6.37 -5.79 5.88
CA LEU A 289 7.69 -6.31 5.52
C LEU A 289 7.61 -6.97 4.16
N HIS A 290 8.36 -6.46 3.20
CA HIS A 290 8.39 -6.89 1.82
C HIS A 290 9.81 -7.07 1.31
N PHE A 291 9.95 -7.61 0.13
CA PHE A 291 11.14 -7.59 -0.70
C PHE A 291 10.77 -7.04 -2.06
N ASN A 292 11.67 -6.28 -2.67
CA ASN A 292 11.43 -5.77 -4.01
C ASN A 292 11.83 -6.79 -5.08
N ALA A 293 11.49 -6.51 -6.32
CA ALA A 293 11.86 -7.29 -7.48
C ALA A 293 11.96 -6.42 -8.73
N GLU A 294 12.90 -6.76 -9.59
CA GLU A 294 12.91 -6.32 -10.99
C GLU A 294 12.23 -7.38 -11.87
N GLY A 295 11.81 -6.99 -13.08
CA GLY A 295 11.21 -7.93 -14.01
C GLY A 295 12.14 -9.11 -14.30
N TRP A 296 11.71 -10.33 -13.99
CA TRP A 296 12.50 -11.53 -14.18
C TRP A 296 12.09 -12.37 -15.40
N GLY A 297 11.01 -12.01 -16.11
CA GLY A 297 10.49 -12.75 -17.25
C GLY A 297 9.84 -14.08 -16.85
N ASP A 298 10.20 -15.19 -17.50
CA ASP A 298 9.65 -16.51 -17.16
C ASP A 298 10.08 -16.94 -15.75
N PRO A 299 9.13 -17.17 -14.82
CA PRO A 299 9.44 -17.54 -13.44
C PRO A 299 10.16 -18.91 -13.31
N ASN A 300 10.11 -19.79 -14.32
CA ASN A 300 10.84 -21.06 -14.34
C ASN A 300 12.24 -20.94 -14.98
N ASN A 301 12.49 -19.83 -15.67
CA ASN A 301 13.80 -19.48 -16.24
C ASN A 301 14.07 -17.98 -16.07
N PRO A 302 14.13 -17.48 -14.83
CA PRO A 302 14.16 -16.05 -14.52
C PRO A 302 15.50 -15.42 -14.87
N THR A 303 15.44 -14.14 -15.28
CA THR A 303 16.62 -13.32 -15.47
C THR A 303 17.02 -12.69 -14.12
N LEU A 304 18.28 -12.90 -13.71
CA LEU A 304 18.87 -12.20 -12.58
C LEU A 304 19.46 -10.86 -13.03
N THR A 305 19.33 -9.83 -12.19
CA THR A 305 19.83 -8.47 -12.45
C THR A 305 21.00 -8.12 -11.52
N ASP A 306 21.76 -7.08 -11.87
CA ASP A 306 22.74 -6.46 -10.97
C ASP A 306 22.13 -5.33 -10.12
N ILE A 307 20.87 -4.96 -10.40
CA ILE A 307 20.15 -3.91 -9.67
C ILE A 307 19.77 -4.41 -8.27
N ASN A 308 20.09 -3.62 -7.26
CA ASN A 308 19.69 -3.87 -5.89
C ASN A 308 19.51 -2.53 -5.18
N HIS A 309 18.45 -2.35 -4.38
CA HIS A 309 18.12 -1.06 -3.79
C HIS A 309 17.21 -1.22 -2.57
N LEU A 310 16.95 -0.10 -1.91
CA LEU A 310 16.10 0.03 -0.73
C LEU A 310 15.17 1.22 -0.89
N HIS A 311 13.92 1.07 -0.49
CA HIS A 311 13.04 2.19 -0.20
C HIS A 311 11.99 1.82 0.85
N LEU A 312 11.40 2.85 1.45
CA LEU A 312 10.27 2.71 2.36
C LEU A 312 9.10 3.54 1.84
N LEU A 313 7.88 3.07 2.16
CA LEU A 313 6.66 3.75 1.74
C LEU A 313 5.83 4.15 2.96
N VAL A 314 5.26 5.35 2.86
CA VAL A 314 4.20 5.87 3.72
C VAL A 314 2.96 6.19 2.89
N ASN A 315 1.81 6.38 3.54
CA ASN A 315 0.59 6.69 2.81
C ASN A 315 0.60 8.13 2.26
N GLY A 316 0.19 8.29 1.00
CA GLY A 316 0.09 9.57 0.31
C GLY A 316 0.10 9.44 -1.20
N SER A 317 0.33 10.53 -1.91
CA SER A 317 0.42 10.61 -3.38
C SER A 317 -0.74 9.92 -4.10
N TYR A 318 -1.96 10.33 -3.75
CA TYR A 318 -3.18 9.84 -4.41
C TYR A 318 -3.32 10.48 -5.78
N LEU A 319 -3.71 9.67 -6.75
CA LEU A 319 -4.11 10.14 -8.06
C LEU A 319 -5.53 10.71 -7.98
N GLU A 320 -5.85 11.70 -8.83
CA GLU A 320 -7.18 12.28 -8.89
C GLU A 320 -8.25 11.23 -9.19
N GLN A 321 -7.96 10.29 -10.10
CA GLN A 321 -8.86 9.20 -10.46
C GLN A 321 -9.16 8.24 -9.29
N GLU A 322 -8.22 8.06 -8.36
CA GLU A 322 -8.44 7.27 -7.14
C GLU A 322 -9.40 7.99 -6.19
N LEU A 323 -9.33 9.33 -6.15
CA LEU A 323 -10.18 10.15 -5.31
C LEU A 323 -11.61 10.32 -5.85
N GLU A 324 -11.88 9.91 -7.09
CA GLU A 324 -13.23 9.75 -7.60
C GLU A 324 -14.02 8.70 -6.82
N PHE A 325 -13.35 7.67 -6.30
CA PHE A 325 -14.00 6.66 -5.46
C PHE A 325 -14.28 7.21 -4.05
N ASP A 326 -15.52 7.09 -3.62
CA ASP A 326 -15.99 7.64 -2.34
C ASP A 326 -15.27 7.02 -1.15
N ASP A 327 -15.01 5.71 -1.17
CA ASP A 327 -14.29 5.02 -0.10
C ASP A 327 -12.80 5.39 -0.07
N GLU A 328 -12.16 5.61 -1.21
CA GLU A 328 -10.75 6.02 -1.25
C GLU A 328 -10.57 7.45 -0.75
N ARG A 329 -11.43 8.37 -1.19
CA ARG A 329 -11.45 9.75 -0.72
C ARG A 329 -11.73 9.84 0.79
N PHE A 330 -12.69 9.06 1.28
CA PHE A 330 -12.99 8.96 2.72
C PHE A 330 -11.77 8.47 3.52
N GLU A 331 -11.12 7.39 3.06
CA GLU A 331 -9.97 6.82 3.75
C GLU A 331 -8.78 7.78 3.76
N MET A 332 -8.52 8.49 2.65
CA MET A 332 -7.50 9.53 2.58
C MET A 332 -7.76 10.63 3.61
N ILE A 333 -8.97 11.19 3.64
CA ILE A 333 -9.32 12.25 4.60
C ILE A 333 -9.19 11.75 6.04
N ARG A 334 -9.65 10.54 6.33
CA ARG A 334 -9.51 9.96 7.67
C ARG A 334 -8.04 9.79 8.07
N ARG A 335 -7.17 9.32 7.16
CA ARG A 335 -5.72 9.21 7.38
C ARG A 335 -5.10 10.56 7.69
N LEU A 336 -5.41 11.57 6.89
CA LEU A 336 -4.95 12.95 7.09
C LEU A 336 -5.38 13.47 8.48
N LEU A 337 -6.67 13.36 8.81
CA LEU A 337 -7.21 13.88 10.05
C LEU A 337 -6.72 13.14 11.29
N SER A 338 -6.44 11.83 11.20
CA SER A 338 -5.84 11.06 12.31
C SER A 338 -4.40 11.48 12.62
N ARG A 339 -3.78 12.30 11.74
CA ARG A 339 -2.39 12.76 11.88
C ARG A 339 -1.38 11.61 11.92
N ALA A 340 -1.70 10.47 11.26
CA ALA A 340 -0.79 9.32 11.21
C ALA A 340 0.54 9.66 10.54
N TYR A 341 0.53 10.53 9.52
CA TYR A 341 1.72 10.96 8.79
C TYR A 341 2.75 11.66 9.68
N ASP A 342 2.31 12.38 10.74
CA ASP A 342 3.21 13.05 11.67
C ASP A 342 4.13 12.07 12.43
N GLU A 343 3.69 10.81 12.55
CA GLU A 343 4.46 9.72 13.17
C GLU A 343 5.16 8.88 12.09
N GLU A 344 4.48 8.60 10.97
CA GLU A 344 4.97 7.75 9.89
C GLU A 344 6.24 8.27 9.24
N LEU A 345 6.25 9.54 8.87
CA LEU A 345 7.38 10.10 8.13
C LEU A 345 8.68 10.10 8.93
N PRO A 346 8.75 10.68 10.15
CA PRO A 346 10.01 10.70 10.90
C PRO A 346 10.46 9.30 11.30
N LEU A 347 9.51 8.39 11.58
CA LEU A 347 9.81 6.99 11.85
C LEU A 347 10.39 6.28 10.61
N ALA A 348 9.72 6.41 9.45
CA ALA A 348 10.18 5.80 8.20
C ALA A 348 11.56 6.34 7.78
N ASP A 349 11.79 7.64 7.93
CA ASP A 349 13.08 8.27 7.63
C ASP A 349 14.21 7.72 8.52
N THR A 350 13.94 7.53 9.81
CA THR A 350 14.92 6.98 10.75
C THR A 350 15.20 5.50 10.46
N VAL A 351 14.15 4.70 10.24
CA VAL A 351 14.29 3.28 9.88
C VAL A 351 15.04 3.13 8.55
N ALA A 352 14.71 3.94 7.55
CA ALA A 352 15.38 3.94 6.25
C ALA A 352 16.88 4.27 6.39
N GLY A 353 17.22 5.24 7.22
CA GLY A 353 18.61 5.59 7.52
C GLY A 353 19.38 4.44 8.18
N ALA A 354 18.77 3.76 9.15
CA ALA A 354 19.37 2.59 9.80
C ALA A 354 19.57 1.43 8.81
N MET A 355 18.55 1.15 7.99
CA MET A 355 18.64 0.14 6.94
C MET A 355 19.72 0.46 5.91
N ALA A 356 19.80 1.71 5.46
CA ALA A 356 20.82 2.15 4.50
C ALA A 356 22.25 1.98 5.06
N ARG A 357 22.45 2.30 6.33
CA ARG A 357 23.76 2.11 7.01
C ARG A 357 24.16 0.64 7.12
N GLU A 358 23.22 -0.24 7.43
CA GLU A 358 23.52 -1.67 7.63
C GLU A 358 23.66 -2.39 6.27
N THR A 359 22.75 -2.17 5.34
CA THR A 359 22.70 -2.89 4.07
C THR A 359 23.62 -2.32 2.99
N GLN A 360 24.01 -1.04 3.11
CA GLN A 360 24.73 -0.28 2.08
C GLN A 360 24.01 -0.24 0.72
N LEU A 361 22.69 -0.49 0.69
CA LEU A 361 21.91 -0.43 -0.53
C LEU A 361 21.66 1.03 -0.94
N PRO A 362 21.72 1.35 -2.24
CA PRO A 362 21.32 2.66 -2.74
C PRO A 362 19.81 2.85 -2.64
N PRO A 363 19.33 4.12 -2.63
CA PRO A 363 17.90 4.39 -2.70
C PRO A 363 17.32 4.00 -4.05
N TYR A 364 16.12 3.42 -4.04
CA TYR A 364 15.34 3.23 -5.25
C TYR A 364 15.00 4.59 -5.87
N GLN A 365 15.03 4.66 -7.20
CA GLN A 365 14.61 5.83 -7.95
C GLN A 365 13.35 5.49 -8.72
N TYR A 366 12.21 5.98 -8.26
CA TYR A 366 10.98 5.86 -9.02
C TYR A 366 11.09 6.63 -10.33
N PRO A 367 10.60 6.07 -11.45
CA PRO A 367 10.42 6.86 -12.67
C PRO A 367 9.47 8.03 -12.35
N THR A 368 9.61 9.12 -13.10
CA THR A 368 8.74 10.30 -12.94
C THR A 368 7.30 9.90 -13.27
N THR A 369 6.54 9.58 -12.24
CA THR A 369 5.11 9.22 -12.33
C THR A 369 4.34 10.00 -11.29
N ASN A 370 3.03 10.19 -11.53
CA ASN A 370 2.15 10.86 -10.59
C ASN A 370 1.74 9.96 -9.41
N SER A 371 2.17 8.70 -9.37
CA SER A 371 1.75 7.72 -8.36
C SER A 371 2.62 7.70 -7.10
N THR A 372 3.76 8.41 -7.10
CA THR A 372 4.68 8.45 -5.96
C THR A 372 5.30 9.83 -5.80
N THR A 373 5.52 10.23 -4.55
CA THR A 373 6.20 11.48 -4.22
C THR A 373 7.30 11.19 -3.21
N LYS A 374 8.52 11.65 -3.51
CA LYS A 374 9.63 11.55 -2.56
C LYS A 374 9.36 12.44 -1.36
N VAL A 375 9.47 11.91 -0.15
CA VAL A 375 9.23 12.63 1.10
C VAL A 375 10.36 12.39 2.10
N GLY A 376 10.39 13.17 3.17
CA GLY A 376 11.44 13.07 4.19
C GLY A 376 12.80 13.59 3.73
N THR A 377 13.82 13.27 4.50
CA THR A 377 15.18 13.81 4.33
C THR A 377 16.24 12.76 4.02
N SER A 378 15.96 11.49 4.31
CA SER A 378 16.90 10.38 4.08
C SER A 378 17.16 10.09 2.60
N GLY A 379 16.20 10.44 1.74
CA GLY A 379 16.27 10.11 0.32
C GLY A 379 15.72 8.73 -0.06
N TYR A 380 15.26 7.95 0.92
CA TYR A 380 14.77 6.58 0.77
C TYR A 380 13.25 6.43 0.95
N VAL A 381 12.55 7.50 1.38
CA VAL A 381 11.12 7.40 1.71
C VAL A 381 10.27 8.06 0.63
N TYR A 382 9.20 7.38 0.27
CA TYR A 382 8.22 7.84 -0.71
C TYR A 382 6.80 7.75 -0.15
N ALA A 383 5.97 8.74 -0.46
CA ALA A 383 4.53 8.68 -0.29
C ALA A 383 3.90 7.94 -1.48
N ARG A 384 3.05 6.95 -1.19
CA ARG A 384 2.34 6.17 -2.20
C ARG A 384 1.00 5.66 -1.66
N ASN A 385 -0.06 5.74 -2.49
CA ASN A 385 -1.35 5.17 -2.16
C ASN A 385 -1.34 3.64 -2.40
N LEU A 386 -1.09 2.87 -1.36
CA LEU A 386 -1.28 1.42 -1.36
C LEU A 386 -2.48 1.05 -0.50
N LEU A 387 -3.20 -0.01 -0.89
CA LEU A 387 -4.41 -0.44 -0.16
C LEU A 387 -4.12 -0.74 1.32
N ALA A 388 -2.98 -1.36 1.64
CA ALA A 388 -2.58 -1.64 3.01
C ALA A 388 -2.32 -0.34 3.79
N THR A 389 -1.48 0.57 3.27
CA THR A 389 -1.16 1.83 3.94
C THR A 389 -2.37 2.73 4.11
N ARG A 390 -3.34 2.67 3.17
CA ARG A 390 -4.59 3.43 3.23
C ARG A 390 -5.55 2.91 4.30
N LEU A 391 -5.71 1.59 4.40
CA LEU A 391 -6.75 0.99 5.22
C LEU A 391 -6.40 0.84 6.70
N TYR A 392 -5.13 0.74 7.08
CA TYR A 392 -4.72 0.65 8.48
C TYR A 392 -4.94 1.99 9.19
N ARG A 393 -5.54 1.97 10.39
CA ARG A 393 -5.95 3.17 11.14
C ARG A 393 -4.90 3.67 12.14
N CYS A 394 -3.72 3.13 12.10
CA CYS A 394 -2.54 3.53 12.86
C CYS A 394 -1.40 3.87 11.92
N PRO A 395 -0.28 4.43 12.38
CA PRO A 395 0.93 4.59 11.60
C PRO A 395 1.37 3.29 10.93
N VAL A 396 1.83 3.40 9.68
CA VAL A 396 2.31 2.28 8.86
C VAL A 396 3.64 2.64 8.25
N VAL A 397 4.62 1.76 8.40
CA VAL A 397 5.87 1.82 7.64
C VAL A 397 5.97 0.57 6.77
N TYR A 398 6.09 0.78 5.48
CA TYR A 398 6.17 -0.29 4.48
C TYR A 398 7.61 -0.37 3.98
N CYS A 399 8.27 -1.49 4.28
CA CYS A 399 9.70 -1.69 3.99
C CYS A 399 9.87 -2.56 2.74
N GLU A 400 10.67 -2.08 1.80
CA GLU A 400 10.97 -2.70 0.50
C GLU A 400 12.50 -2.72 0.26
N PRO A 401 13.30 -3.41 1.09
CA PRO A 401 14.70 -3.60 0.79
C PRO A 401 14.89 -4.80 -0.13
N TYR A 402 16.04 -4.82 -0.79
CA TYR A 402 16.55 -5.91 -1.62
C TYR A 402 15.67 -6.27 -2.81
N VAL A 403 16.28 -6.34 -3.96
CA VAL A 403 15.66 -6.91 -5.17
C VAL A 403 15.91 -8.42 -5.17
N MET A 404 14.86 -9.21 -4.98
CA MET A 404 14.94 -10.68 -4.77
C MET A 404 15.68 -11.39 -5.90
N ASN A 405 15.52 -10.92 -7.14
CA ASN A 405 16.20 -11.42 -8.32
C ASN A 405 17.49 -10.67 -8.66
N SER A 406 18.04 -9.84 -7.75
CA SER A 406 19.43 -9.40 -7.90
C SER A 406 20.39 -10.55 -7.62
N LYS A 407 21.50 -10.60 -8.36
CA LYS A 407 22.51 -11.66 -8.19
C LYS A 407 23.01 -11.77 -6.75
N ASP A 408 23.22 -10.61 -6.07
CA ASP A 408 23.68 -10.60 -4.67
C ASP A 408 22.58 -11.09 -3.72
N ALA A 409 21.38 -10.50 -3.78
CA ALA A 409 20.27 -10.89 -2.89
C ALA A 409 19.87 -12.36 -3.13
N PHE A 410 19.78 -12.81 -4.38
CA PHE A 410 19.50 -14.19 -4.72
C PHE A 410 20.50 -15.15 -4.09
N ALA A 411 21.82 -14.91 -4.26
CA ALA A 411 22.85 -15.76 -3.68
C ALA A 411 22.71 -15.83 -2.14
N ARG A 412 22.44 -14.71 -1.46
CA ARG A 412 22.24 -14.64 -0.01
C ARG A 412 20.96 -15.34 0.43
N ILE A 413 19.87 -15.24 -0.33
CA ILE A 413 18.59 -15.92 -0.08
C ILE A 413 18.79 -17.44 -0.14
N GLN A 414 19.55 -17.93 -1.14
CA GLN A 414 19.84 -19.38 -1.30
C GLN A 414 20.65 -19.97 -0.14
N VAL A 415 21.51 -19.20 0.51
CA VAL A 415 22.25 -19.65 1.71
C VAL A 415 21.31 -19.84 2.92
N GLY A 416 20.18 -19.15 2.94
CA GLY A 416 19.21 -19.23 4.04
C GLY A 416 19.57 -18.36 5.24
N ASP A 417 18.98 -18.67 6.41
CA ASP A 417 19.30 -17.99 7.67
C ASP A 417 20.47 -18.66 8.39
N TYR A 418 21.33 -17.86 9.02
CA TYR A 418 22.47 -18.30 9.84
C TYR A 418 22.87 -17.20 10.83
N GLU A 419 23.57 -17.60 11.90
CA GLU A 419 24.18 -16.69 12.86
C GLU A 419 25.63 -16.34 12.45
N GLY A 420 26.08 -15.14 12.89
CA GLY A 420 27.38 -14.61 12.54
C GLY A 420 27.50 -14.20 11.07
N THR A 421 28.67 -14.38 10.49
CA THR A 421 28.96 -14.08 9.08
C THR A 421 29.35 -15.32 8.29
N ARG A 422 29.11 -15.26 6.98
CA ARG A 422 29.58 -16.24 5.99
C ARG A 422 30.16 -15.54 4.77
N LYS A 423 31.13 -16.15 4.15
CA LYS A 423 31.69 -15.66 2.89
C LYS A 423 30.74 -15.99 1.74
N ILE A 424 30.14 -14.96 1.15
CA ILE A 424 29.23 -15.06 -0.01
C ILE A 424 29.73 -14.11 -1.08
N ASN A 425 29.95 -14.60 -2.30
CA ASN A 425 30.51 -13.83 -3.41
C ASN A 425 31.81 -13.09 -3.04
N GLY A 426 32.66 -13.72 -2.22
CA GLY A 426 33.95 -13.16 -1.79
C GLY A 426 33.88 -12.18 -0.60
N LEU A 427 32.72 -11.80 -0.13
CA LEU A 427 32.50 -10.85 0.95
C LEU A 427 31.95 -11.53 2.20
N GLU A 428 32.40 -11.11 3.40
CA GLU A 428 31.80 -11.50 4.67
C GLU A 428 30.42 -10.84 4.81
N ARG A 429 29.37 -11.64 4.96
CA ARG A 429 27.98 -11.21 5.01
C ARG A 429 27.25 -11.83 6.18
N LYS A 430 26.39 -11.05 6.87
CA LYS A 430 25.34 -11.58 7.73
C LYS A 430 24.25 -12.24 6.87
N SER A 431 23.42 -13.08 7.50
CA SER A 431 22.16 -13.52 6.88
C SER A 431 21.36 -12.32 6.42
N ILE A 432 20.89 -12.31 5.17
CA ILE A 432 20.07 -11.24 4.60
C ILE A 432 18.79 -11.00 5.44
N PHE A 433 18.25 -12.05 6.04
CA PHE A 433 17.05 -11.98 6.87
C PHE A 433 17.33 -11.31 8.22
N ARG A 434 18.49 -11.60 8.84
CA ARG A 434 18.92 -10.98 10.09
C ARG A 434 19.33 -9.54 9.86
N GLU A 435 20.10 -9.25 8.82
CA GLU A 435 20.47 -7.89 8.43
C GLU A 435 19.23 -7.00 8.24
N TYR A 436 18.18 -7.51 7.58
CA TYR A 436 16.90 -6.81 7.47
C TYR A 436 16.23 -6.63 8.83
N ALA A 437 16.06 -7.70 9.62
CA ALA A 437 15.38 -7.64 10.90
C ALA A 437 16.10 -6.71 11.91
N ASP A 438 17.43 -6.81 12.00
CA ASP A 438 18.23 -6.00 12.89
C ASP A 438 18.19 -4.52 12.51
N SER A 439 18.32 -4.19 11.22
CA SER A 439 18.29 -2.79 10.75
C SER A 439 16.95 -2.11 11.01
N VAL A 440 15.84 -2.84 10.89
CA VAL A 440 14.51 -2.32 11.26
C VAL A 440 14.42 -2.09 12.77
N ALA A 441 14.89 -3.06 13.59
CA ALA A 441 14.87 -2.93 15.05
C ALA A 441 15.72 -1.74 15.51
N ASP A 442 16.90 -1.57 14.96
CA ASP A 442 17.82 -0.48 15.30
C ASP A 442 17.23 0.89 14.91
N GLY A 443 16.57 1.00 13.74
CA GLY A 443 15.86 2.21 13.35
C GLY A 443 14.68 2.56 14.27
N LEU A 444 13.94 1.55 14.75
CA LEU A 444 12.90 1.76 15.75
C LEU A 444 13.47 2.23 17.09
N VAL A 445 14.57 1.63 17.54
CA VAL A 445 15.27 2.03 18.78
C VAL A 445 15.70 3.50 18.65
N GLU A 446 16.37 3.86 17.55
CA GLU A 446 16.83 5.24 17.30
C GLU A 446 15.68 6.25 17.35
N TYR A 447 14.59 5.96 16.63
CA TYR A 447 13.43 6.84 16.61
C TYR A 447 12.76 6.99 17.98
N TYR A 448 12.41 5.86 18.63
CA TYR A 448 11.66 5.90 19.89
C TYR A 448 12.52 6.39 21.06
N SER A 449 13.83 6.11 21.09
CA SER A 449 14.72 6.69 22.10
C SER A 449 14.75 8.21 21.99
N LYS A 450 14.96 8.75 20.79
CA LYS A 450 14.96 10.20 20.55
C LYS A 450 13.59 10.84 20.88
N ALA A 451 12.49 10.24 20.43
CA ALA A 451 11.14 10.78 20.64
C ALA A 451 10.70 10.77 22.12
N ARG A 452 11.31 9.90 22.94
CA ARG A 452 11.01 9.73 24.37
C ARG A 452 12.07 10.33 25.28
N GLY A 453 13.15 10.92 24.74
CA GLY A 453 14.22 11.57 25.52
C GLY A 453 15.07 10.57 26.30
N LEU A 454 15.36 9.39 25.75
CA LEU A 454 16.20 8.34 26.35
C LEU A 454 17.66 8.48 25.95
#